data_184f5284e43ba3db46a20948904bdfa9
#
_entry.id   184f5284e43ba3db46a20948904bdfa9
#
_cell.length_a   1.000
_cell.length_b   1.000
_cell.length_c   1.000
_cell.angle_alpha   90.00
_cell.angle_beta   90.00
_cell.angle_gamma   90.00
#
_symmetry.space_group_name_H-M   'P 1'
#
loop_
_entity.id
_entity.type
_entity.pdbx_description
1 polymer ?
#
loop_
_entity_poly.entity_id
_entity_poly.type
_entity_poly.pdbx_seq_one_letter_code
_entity_poly.pdbx_strand_id
1 'polypeptide(L)'
;MKVNKVELLEALEKVKPGLANKELIEQSTSFAFIGDRVVTYNDEISVSHPVKGLENMKGAIKAKTLYEFLARVKDEEIEIEQEENEVLIKTGRSKAGLRFEHEIRLPLEEVGEVGKWKKLPEDFVDALRLSYPACASDMSRPILTCVNIRGDKVEASDSFQIIQYRLKKKMPADFLIPASSVKELIKYDILEISLGENWVHFRTPEGTIFSCRTVEGEFPDVERFLDIEGDEFTFPGDMKEALNRANVFAKKETDVSTIPTVKVKVKNGELILTAQNEYGWFEERLKTGHKDAKFSFSIGIEFLISLFDRLKTCKISDNKIGFAGDSWKHVIAIMSEDEE
;
A
#
# COMPACT_ATOMS: atom_id res chain seq x y z
N MET A 1 -36.89 7.12 -1.36
CA MET A 1 -35.88 7.61 -2.32
C MET A 1 -35.58 6.51 -3.31
N LYS A 2 -35.59 6.79 -4.61
CA LYS A 2 -35.19 5.80 -5.64
C LYS A 2 -33.70 5.96 -5.92
N VAL A 3 -32.97 4.87 -5.92
CA VAL A 3 -31.52 4.85 -6.05
C VAL A 3 -31.10 3.78 -7.03
N ASN A 4 -30.13 4.09 -7.89
CA ASN A 4 -29.47 3.08 -8.71
C ASN A 4 -28.54 2.24 -7.80
N LYS A 5 -28.84 0.94 -7.69
CA LYS A 5 -28.09 0.01 -6.83
C LYS A 5 -26.63 -0.13 -7.25
N VAL A 6 -26.36 -0.12 -8.56
CA VAL A 6 -24.97 -0.29 -9.07
C VAL A 6 -24.11 0.91 -8.67
N GLU A 7 -24.61 2.13 -8.90
CA GLU A 7 -23.92 3.37 -8.49
C GLU A 7 -23.71 3.42 -6.97
N LEU A 8 -24.71 3.00 -6.18
CA LEU A 8 -24.57 2.91 -4.72
C LEU A 8 -23.50 1.91 -4.30
N LEU A 9 -23.50 0.71 -4.88
CA LEU A 9 -22.49 -0.31 -4.57
C LEU A 9 -21.08 0.16 -4.92
N GLU A 10 -20.90 0.82 -6.06
CA GLU A 10 -19.63 1.40 -6.47
C GLU A 10 -19.14 2.47 -5.47
N ALA A 11 -20.06 3.34 -5.03
CA ALA A 11 -19.76 4.35 -4.01
C ALA A 11 -19.34 3.71 -2.67
N LEU A 12 -20.08 2.68 -2.24
CA LEU A 12 -19.75 1.94 -1.02
C LEU A 12 -18.40 1.21 -1.13
N GLU A 13 -18.09 0.64 -2.30
CA GLU A 13 -16.79 0.00 -2.56
C GLU A 13 -15.63 0.99 -2.43
N LYS A 14 -15.80 2.20 -2.97
CA LYS A 14 -14.80 3.26 -2.90
C LYS A 14 -14.49 3.73 -1.49
N VAL A 15 -15.41 3.60 -0.56
CA VAL A 15 -15.16 4.03 0.83
C VAL A 15 -14.77 2.89 1.78
N LYS A 16 -14.77 1.65 1.34
CA LYS A 16 -14.41 0.49 2.17
C LYS A 16 -13.06 0.59 2.88
N PRO A 17 -11.98 1.14 2.29
CA PRO A 17 -10.69 1.24 2.97
C PRO A 17 -10.71 2.00 4.30
N GLY A 18 -11.66 2.89 4.51
CA GLY A 18 -11.87 3.55 5.80
C GLY A 18 -12.68 2.73 6.81
N LEU A 19 -13.11 1.50 6.51
CA LEU A 19 -13.78 0.63 7.49
C LEU A 19 -12.76 -0.09 8.36
N ALA A 20 -13.03 -0.16 9.66
CA ALA A 20 -12.26 -0.98 10.58
C ALA A 20 -12.65 -2.48 10.46
N ASN A 21 -11.70 -3.37 10.70
CA ASN A 21 -11.96 -4.82 10.78
C ASN A 21 -12.73 -5.20 12.05
N LYS A 22 -12.52 -4.45 13.14
CA LYS A 22 -13.21 -4.59 14.42
C LYS A 22 -13.61 -3.21 14.91
N GLU A 23 -14.77 -3.12 15.55
CA GLU A 23 -15.29 -1.87 16.07
C GLU A 23 -14.63 -1.53 17.43
N LEU A 24 -13.48 -0.88 17.36
CA LEU A 24 -12.81 -0.29 18.53
C LEU A 24 -13.26 1.16 18.74
N ILE A 25 -13.53 1.87 17.66
CA ILE A 25 -14.14 3.20 17.62
C ILE A 25 -15.59 2.98 17.20
N GLU A 26 -16.53 3.59 17.90
CA GLU A 26 -17.97 3.44 17.62
C GLU A 26 -18.28 3.81 16.16
N GLN A 27 -19.08 2.98 15.49
CA GLN A 27 -19.45 3.10 14.07
C GLN A 27 -18.29 2.95 13.06
N SER A 28 -17.06 2.64 13.47
CA SER A 28 -15.93 2.45 12.53
C SER A 28 -16.11 1.26 11.56
N THR A 29 -17.11 0.38 11.82
CA THR A 29 -17.52 -0.71 10.91
C THR A 29 -18.80 -0.40 10.14
N SER A 30 -19.18 0.89 10.08
CA SER A 30 -20.44 1.34 9.45
C SER A 30 -20.15 2.32 8.32
N PHE A 31 -21.08 2.37 7.36
CA PHE A 31 -21.16 3.47 6.40
C PHE A 31 -21.96 4.61 7.05
N ALA A 32 -21.36 5.77 7.17
CA ALA A 32 -22.02 6.99 7.62
C ALA A 32 -22.46 7.82 6.40
N PHE A 33 -23.74 8.15 6.34
CA PHE A 33 -24.30 9.00 5.29
C PHE A 33 -24.46 10.41 5.84
N ILE A 34 -23.86 11.38 5.15
CA ILE A 34 -23.79 12.78 5.58
C ILE A 34 -24.03 13.68 4.36
N GLY A 35 -25.23 14.25 4.25
CA GLY A 35 -25.59 15.05 3.08
C GLY A 35 -25.57 14.19 1.81
N ASP A 36 -24.80 14.64 0.82
CA ASP A 36 -24.61 13.94 -0.46
C ASP A 36 -23.45 12.95 -0.48
N ARG A 37 -22.94 12.56 0.69
CA ARG A 37 -21.73 11.71 0.77
C ARG A 37 -21.93 10.51 1.70
N VAL A 38 -21.27 9.41 1.36
CA VAL A 38 -21.00 8.30 2.26
C VAL A 38 -19.56 8.41 2.77
N VAL A 39 -19.36 8.17 4.07
CA VAL A 39 -18.10 8.34 4.77
C VAL A 39 -17.79 7.10 5.59
N THR A 40 -16.51 6.76 5.68
CA THR A 40 -15.97 5.73 6.57
C THR A 40 -14.75 6.25 7.31
N TYR A 41 -14.44 5.66 8.46
CA TYR A 41 -13.32 6.07 9.30
C TYR A 41 -12.81 4.90 10.15
N ASN A 42 -11.48 4.71 10.22
CA ASN A 42 -10.85 3.65 11.00
C ASN A 42 -9.62 4.09 11.81
N ASP A 43 -9.50 5.39 12.14
CA ASP A 43 -8.39 6.03 12.85
C ASP A 43 -7.15 6.38 11.97
N GLU A 44 -6.76 5.55 11.01
CA GLU A 44 -5.66 5.83 10.07
C GLU A 44 -6.15 6.44 8.75
N ILE A 45 -7.35 6.02 8.33
CA ILE A 45 -7.93 6.34 7.02
C ILE A 45 -9.36 6.83 7.22
N SER A 46 -9.71 7.93 6.56
CA SER A 46 -11.09 8.33 6.33
C SER A 46 -11.32 8.46 4.84
N VAL A 47 -12.39 7.86 4.35
CA VAL A 47 -12.74 7.97 2.93
C VAL A 47 -14.17 8.47 2.79
N SER A 48 -14.37 9.48 1.96
CA SER A 48 -15.69 9.98 1.62
C SER A 48 -15.90 10.02 0.11
N HIS A 49 -17.10 9.64 -0.33
CA HIS A 49 -17.47 9.61 -1.76
C HIS A 49 -18.89 10.18 -1.96
N PRO A 50 -19.14 10.97 -3.01
CA PRO A 50 -20.48 11.43 -3.33
C PRO A 50 -21.44 10.29 -3.63
N VAL A 51 -22.68 10.38 -3.15
CA VAL A 51 -23.75 9.42 -3.42
C VAL A 51 -24.99 10.15 -3.89
N LYS A 52 -25.47 9.82 -5.09
CA LYS A 52 -26.67 10.41 -5.65
C LYS A 52 -27.93 9.76 -5.10
N GLY A 53 -28.96 10.55 -4.91
CA GLY A 53 -30.29 10.06 -4.49
C GLY A 53 -30.43 9.79 -3.00
N LEU A 54 -29.40 10.04 -2.18
CA LEU A 54 -29.41 9.88 -0.73
C LEU A 54 -29.07 11.19 0.02
N GLU A 55 -29.25 12.35 -0.61
CA GLU A 55 -28.83 13.66 -0.09
C GLU A 55 -29.50 14.03 1.25
N ASN A 56 -30.68 13.45 1.51
CA ASN A 56 -31.41 13.67 2.76
C ASN A 56 -31.16 12.59 3.82
N MET A 57 -30.32 11.60 3.54
CA MET A 57 -30.02 10.55 4.48
C MET A 57 -28.92 11.03 5.44
N LYS A 58 -29.19 10.93 6.75
CA LYS A 58 -28.22 11.26 7.77
C LYS A 58 -28.22 10.22 8.86
N GLY A 59 -27.11 9.48 8.98
CA GLY A 59 -26.94 8.44 9.99
C GLY A 59 -25.99 7.33 9.51
N ALA A 60 -25.87 6.27 10.28
CA ALA A 60 -24.93 5.18 10.05
C ALA A 60 -25.63 3.82 9.94
N ILE A 61 -25.13 2.97 9.05
CA ILE A 61 -25.60 1.58 8.84
C ILE A 61 -24.40 0.65 8.87
N LYS A 62 -24.51 -0.51 9.51
CA LYS A 62 -23.47 -1.55 9.50
C LYS A 62 -23.07 -1.94 8.08
N ALA A 63 -21.82 -1.69 7.74
CA ALA A 63 -21.30 -1.79 6.37
C ALA A 63 -21.46 -3.21 5.79
N LYS A 64 -21.09 -4.23 6.56
CA LYS A 64 -21.16 -5.62 6.10
C LYS A 64 -22.56 -6.01 5.68
N THR A 65 -23.56 -5.73 6.52
CA THR A 65 -24.96 -6.14 6.25
C THR A 65 -25.53 -5.41 5.05
N LEU A 66 -25.33 -4.09 4.95
CA LEU A 66 -25.81 -3.30 3.83
C LEU A 66 -25.17 -3.77 2.51
N TYR A 67 -23.84 -3.86 2.50
CA TYR A 67 -23.10 -4.23 1.29
C TYR A 67 -23.45 -5.64 0.81
N GLU A 68 -23.46 -6.63 1.70
CA GLU A 68 -23.78 -8.01 1.36
C GLU A 68 -25.21 -8.18 0.87
N PHE A 69 -26.16 -7.42 1.43
CA PHE A 69 -27.54 -7.43 0.96
C PHE A 69 -27.64 -6.85 -0.46
N LEU A 70 -27.10 -5.64 -0.67
CA LEU A 70 -27.14 -4.97 -1.98
C LEU A 70 -26.43 -5.78 -3.08
N ALA A 71 -25.33 -6.44 -2.75
CA ALA A 71 -24.59 -7.29 -3.70
C ALA A 71 -25.42 -8.50 -4.19
N ARG A 72 -26.43 -8.96 -3.42
CA ARG A 72 -27.31 -10.09 -3.75
C ARG A 72 -28.63 -9.67 -4.40
N VAL A 73 -28.98 -8.40 -4.33
CA VAL A 73 -30.17 -7.86 -5.01
C VAL A 73 -29.95 -7.88 -6.51
N LYS A 74 -30.94 -8.36 -7.27
CA LYS A 74 -30.87 -8.44 -8.74
C LYS A 74 -31.37 -7.17 -9.43
N ASP A 75 -32.30 -6.46 -8.80
CA ASP A 75 -32.89 -5.25 -9.35
C ASP A 75 -31.84 -4.13 -9.43
N GLU A 76 -31.85 -3.38 -10.52
CA GLU A 76 -30.94 -2.23 -10.71
C GLU A 76 -31.45 -0.97 -9.99
N GLU A 77 -32.76 -0.80 -9.88
CA GLU A 77 -33.39 0.26 -9.09
C GLU A 77 -33.90 -0.30 -7.78
N ILE A 78 -33.60 0.40 -6.70
CA ILE A 78 -34.09 0.11 -5.35
C ILE A 78 -34.75 1.34 -4.75
N GLU A 79 -35.69 1.12 -3.85
CA GLU A 79 -36.29 2.19 -3.08
C GLU A 79 -35.79 2.13 -1.64
N ILE A 80 -35.28 3.25 -1.14
CA ILE A 80 -34.75 3.38 0.23
C ILE A 80 -35.64 4.37 0.98
N GLU A 81 -36.19 3.92 2.13
CA GLU A 81 -36.98 4.72 3.05
C GLU A 81 -36.29 4.74 4.42
N GLN A 82 -36.11 5.91 4.98
CA GLN A 82 -35.57 6.08 6.32
C GLN A 82 -36.73 6.16 7.31
N GLU A 83 -36.74 5.27 8.29
CA GLU A 83 -37.65 5.25 9.43
C GLU A 83 -36.90 5.60 10.73
N GLU A 84 -37.59 5.65 11.86
CA GLU A 84 -37.02 6.10 13.15
C GLU A 84 -35.79 5.30 13.59
N ASN A 85 -35.79 3.96 13.43
CA ASN A 85 -34.71 3.10 13.89
C ASN A 85 -34.17 2.15 12.81
N GLU A 86 -34.69 2.24 11.60
CA GLU A 86 -34.29 1.39 10.50
C GLU A 86 -34.33 2.12 9.15
N VAL A 87 -33.57 1.59 8.21
CA VAL A 87 -33.67 1.93 6.79
C VAL A 87 -34.28 0.74 6.09
N LEU A 88 -35.41 0.98 5.43
CA LEU A 88 -36.11 -0.01 4.60
C LEU A 88 -35.57 0.06 3.18
N ILE A 89 -35.13 -1.08 2.67
CA ILE A 89 -34.72 -1.23 1.27
C ILE A 89 -35.77 -2.13 0.60
N LYS A 90 -36.47 -1.56 -0.37
CA LYS A 90 -37.48 -2.25 -1.16
C LYS A 90 -36.94 -2.51 -2.57
N THR A 91 -37.16 -3.72 -3.03
CA THR A 91 -36.90 -4.17 -4.41
C THR A 91 -38.19 -4.72 -4.98
N GLY A 92 -38.22 -5.13 -6.24
CA GLY A 92 -39.47 -5.62 -6.85
C GLY A 92 -40.20 -6.75 -6.09
N ARG A 93 -39.46 -7.59 -5.35
CA ARG A 93 -40.04 -8.75 -4.61
C ARG A 93 -39.59 -8.83 -3.15
N SER A 94 -38.64 -8.02 -2.72
CA SER A 94 -38.05 -8.11 -1.38
C SER A 94 -38.13 -6.80 -0.64
N LYS A 95 -38.29 -6.89 0.67
CA LYS A 95 -38.18 -5.76 1.60
C LYS A 95 -37.22 -6.17 2.72
N ALA A 96 -36.26 -5.35 3.02
CA ALA A 96 -35.31 -5.53 4.11
C ALA A 96 -35.29 -4.30 4.98
N GLY A 97 -35.30 -4.47 6.31
CA GLY A 97 -35.07 -3.43 7.31
C GLY A 97 -33.66 -3.57 7.87
N LEU A 98 -32.88 -2.52 7.85
CA LEU A 98 -31.54 -2.47 8.42
C LEU A 98 -31.53 -1.46 9.56
N ARG A 99 -30.95 -1.85 10.71
CA ARG A 99 -30.80 -0.94 11.85
C ARG A 99 -30.05 0.32 11.40
N PHE A 100 -30.62 1.45 11.75
CA PHE A 100 -30.12 2.78 11.41
C PHE A 100 -29.85 3.59 12.68
N GLU A 101 -28.69 4.20 12.74
CA GLU A 101 -28.27 5.05 13.83
C GLU A 101 -28.23 6.50 13.33
N HIS A 102 -29.16 7.33 13.79
CA HIS A 102 -29.29 8.72 13.32
C HIS A 102 -28.12 9.62 13.75
N GLU A 103 -27.59 9.37 14.95
CA GLU A 103 -26.44 10.11 15.46
C GLU A 103 -25.16 9.49 14.88
N ILE A 104 -24.37 10.32 14.23
CA ILE A 104 -23.05 9.93 13.73
C ILE A 104 -22.03 10.20 14.84
N ARG A 105 -21.36 9.15 15.29
CA ARG A 105 -20.39 9.17 16.41
C ARG A 105 -18.96 8.95 15.95
N LEU A 106 -18.73 8.86 14.64
CA LEU A 106 -17.38 8.86 14.09
C LEU A 106 -16.72 10.21 14.40
N PRO A 107 -15.45 10.24 14.86
CA PRO A 107 -14.73 11.48 15.19
C PRO A 107 -14.25 12.21 13.93
N LEU A 108 -15.18 12.57 13.05
CA LEU A 108 -14.86 13.17 11.75
C LEU A 108 -14.31 14.59 11.87
N GLU A 109 -14.56 15.28 12.98
CA GLU A 109 -13.93 16.56 13.31
C GLU A 109 -12.41 16.44 13.46
N GLU A 110 -11.88 15.29 13.88
CA GLU A 110 -10.43 15.04 13.95
C GLU A 110 -9.78 14.99 12.56
N VAL A 111 -10.52 14.55 11.55
CA VAL A 111 -10.03 14.53 10.16
C VAL A 111 -9.83 15.96 9.64
N GLY A 112 -10.55 16.91 10.24
CA GLY A 112 -10.44 18.33 9.96
C GLY A 112 -11.11 18.76 8.65
N GLU A 113 -11.14 20.09 8.45
CA GLU A 113 -11.64 20.66 7.22
C GLU A 113 -10.59 20.55 6.11
N VAL A 114 -11.06 20.25 4.91
CA VAL A 114 -10.21 20.21 3.73
C VAL A 114 -9.83 21.64 3.33
N GLY A 115 -8.54 21.92 3.34
CA GLY A 115 -8.00 23.22 2.93
C GLY A 115 -8.00 23.43 1.42
N LYS A 116 -7.07 24.25 0.93
CA LYS A 116 -6.93 24.51 -0.51
C LYS A 116 -6.32 23.31 -1.23
N TRP A 117 -6.97 22.86 -2.28
CA TRP A 117 -6.49 21.83 -3.16
C TRP A 117 -5.32 22.30 -4.03
N LYS A 118 -4.28 21.46 -4.15
CA LYS A 118 -3.12 21.64 -5.02
C LYS A 118 -2.95 20.39 -5.88
N LYS A 119 -2.51 20.57 -7.13
CA LYS A 119 -2.23 19.45 -8.02
C LYS A 119 -1.04 18.63 -7.54
N LEU A 120 -1.17 17.31 -7.59
CA LEU A 120 -0.08 16.36 -7.35
C LEU A 120 0.88 16.30 -8.56
N PRO A 121 2.17 15.96 -8.35
CA PRO A 121 3.03 15.50 -9.43
C PRO A 121 2.43 14.27 -10.12
N GLU A 122 2.54 14.20 -11.45
CA GLU A 122 1.94 13.12 -12.24
C GLU A 122 2.51 11.73 -11.89
N ASP A 123 3.75 11.69 -11.41
CA ASP A 123 4.49 10.50 -11.03
C ASP A 123 4.37 10.15 -9.52
N PHE A 124 3.55 10.87 -8.75
CA PHE A 124 3.43 10.67 -7.31
C PHE A 124 2.88 9.27 -6.94
N VAL A 125 1.85 8.80 -7.63
CA VAL A 125 1.27 7.46 -7.38
C VAL A 125 2.28 6.36 -7.70
N ASP A 126 3.07 6.52 -8.77
CA ASP A 126 4.13 5.57 -9.13
C ASP A 126 5.26 5.56 -8.10
N ALA A 127 5.62 6.74 -7.58
CA ALA A 127 6.58 6.85 -6.50
C ALA A 127 6.09 6.14 -5.22
N LEU A 128 4.82 6.32 -4.84
CA LEU A 128 4.23 5.61 -3.71
C LEU A 128 4.21 4.10 -3.92
N ARG A 129 3.75 3.65 -5.11
CA ARG A 129 3.68 2.22 -5.47
C ARG A 129 5.04 1.54 -5.43
N LEU A 130 6.09 2.27 -5.79
CA LEU A 130 7.45 1.77 -5.72
C LEU A 130 7.98 1.72 -4.29
N SER A 131 7.67 2.74 -3.48
CA SER A 131 8.34 2.96 -2.19
C SER A 131 7.68 2.20 -1.03
N TYR A 132 6.33 2.13 -0.95
CA TYR A 132 5.66 1.57 0.22
C TYR A 132 6.04 0.12 0.57
N PRO A 133 6.40 -0.77 -0.40
CA PRO A 133 6.80 -2.13 -0.06
C PRO A 133 8.15 -2.23 0.68
N ALA A 134 8.93 -1.14 0.64
CA ALA A 134 10.21 -1.05 1.35
C ALA A 134 10.08 -0.51 2.79
N CYS A 135 8.88 -0.20 3.25
CA CYS A 135 8.63 0.16 4.64
C CYS A 135 8.74 -1.05 5.57
N ALA A 136 9.14 -0.82 6.81
CA ALA A 136 9.12 -1.84 7.84
C ALA A 136 7.69 -2.29 8.17
N SER A 137 7.53 -3.56 8.49
CA SER A 137 6.28 -4.11 9.01
C SER A 137 6.22 -4.12 10.54
N ASP A 138 7.35 -3.97 11.20
CA ASP A 138 7.49 -3.98 12.65
C ASP A 138 7.33 -2.58 13.24
N MET A 139 6.44 -2.44 14.21
CA MET A 139 6.16 -1.20 14.93
C MET A 139 7.22 -0.80 15.96
N SER A 140 8.31 -1.57 16.14
CA SER A 140 9.44 -1.18 17.02
C SER A 140 10.12 0.12 16.55
N ARG A 141 10.00 0.43 15.26
CA ARG A 141 10.48 1.67 14.64
C ARG A 141 9.34 2.32 13.82
N PRO A 142 8.38 2.99 14.48
CA PRO A 142 7.16 3.49 13.82
C PRO A 142 7.42 4.36 12.59
N ILE A 143 8.46 5.18 12.60
CA ILE A 143 8.83 6.05 11.47
C ILE A 143 9.16 5.24 10.21
N LEU A 144 9.79 4.08 10.34
CA LEU A 144 10.13 3.21 9.21
C LEU A 144 8.93 2.43 8.65
N THR A 145 7.80 2.38 9.37
CA THR A 145 6.55 1.84 8.83
C THR A 145 5.83 2.82 7.89
N CYS A 146 6.39 4.02 7.72
CA CYS A 146 5.83 5.09 6.92
C CYS A 146 6.63 5.33 5.65
N VAL A 147 5.94 5.80 4.62
CA VAL A 147 6.56 6.44 3.46
C VAL A 147 6.82 7.90 3.81
N ASN A 148 8.06 8.33 3.63
CA ASN A 148 8.51 9.71 3.81
C ASN A 148 8.35 10.48 2.50
N ILE A 149 7.62 11.58 2.54
CA ILE A 149 7.45 12.52 1.44
C ILE A 149 8.10 13.83 1.84
N ARG A 150 9.20 14.21 1.19
CA ARG A 150 9.94 15.43 1.51
C ARG A 150 10.47 16.13 0.25
N GLY A 151 9.93 17.31 -0.02
CA GLY A 151 10.31 18.10 -1.21
C GLY A 151 9.97 17.36 -2.50
N ASP A 152 10.96 16.94 -3.26
CA ASP A 152 10.82 16.13 -4.47
C ASP A 152 11.14 14.64 -4.25
N LYS A 153 11.31 14.20 -2.99
CA LYS A 153 11.68 12.83 -2.66
C LYS A 153 10.52 12.08 -2.02
N VAL A 154 10.37 10.82 -2.42
CA VAL A 154 9.54 9.81 -1.77
C VAL A 154 10.45 8.67 -1.35
N GLU A 155 10.52 8.39 -0.06
CA GLU A 155 11.52 7.50 0.54
C GLU A 155 10.85 6.47 1.44
N ALA A 156 11.44 5.28 1.50
CA ALA A 156 11.07 4.24 2.45
C ALA A 156 12.27 3.38 2.81
N SER A 157 12.24 2.77 4.00
CA SER A 157 13.28 1.85 4.49
C SER A 157 12.71 0.94 5.57
N ASP A 158 13.25 -0.28 5.67
CA ASP A 158 13.01 -1.22 6.77
C ASP A 158 14.28 -1.55 7.56
N SER A 159 15.37 -0.80 7.37
CA SER A 159 16.73 -0.99 7.85
C SER A 159 17.59 -1.99 7.04
N PHE A 160 16.99 -2.80 6.17
CA PHE A 160 17.69 -3.74 5.28
C PHE A 160 17.68 -3.28 3.83
N GLN A 161 16.72 -2.45 3.49
CA GLN A 161 16.61 -1.83 2.18
C GLN A 161 16.24 -0.36 2.30
N ILE A 162 16.59 0.39 1.29
CA ILE A 162 16.27 1.80 1.15
C ILE A 162 15.84 2.06 -0.27
N ILE A 163 14.73 2.73 -0.44
CA ILE A 163 14.28 3.23 -1.72
C ILE A 163 14.09 4.73 -1.67
N GLN A 164 14.52 5.42 -2.73
CA GLN A 164 14.24 6.82 -2.96
C GLN A 164 13.75 7.00 -4.39
N TYR A 165 12.61 7.63 -4.53
CA TYR A 165 12.10 8.12 -5.81
C TYR A 165 12.18 9.64 -5.85
N ARG A 166 12.66 10.22 -6.97
CA ARG A 166 12.67 11.66 -7.23
C ARG A 166 11.50 12.03 -8.14
N LEU A 167 10.58 12.80 -7.60
CA LEU A 167 9.43 13.32 -8.34
C LEU A 167 9.89 14.39 -9.34
N LYS A 168 9.19 14.48 -10.46
CA LYS A 168 9.40 15.52 -11.47
C LYS A 168 9.12 16.94 -10.94
N LYS A 169 8.31 17.06 -9.90
CA LYS A 169 7.95 18.32 -9.24
C LYS A 169 7.92 18.12 -7.73
N LYS A 170 8.23 19.17 -6.99
CA LYS A 170 8.16 19.15 -5.52
C LYS A 170 6.73 19.01 -5.04
N MET A 171 6.57 18.27 -3.96
CA MET A 171 5.33 18.22 -3.20
C MET A 171 5.04 19.56 -2.50
N PRO A 172 3.78 19.89 -2.26
CA PRO A 172 3.41 21.16 -1.61
C PRO A 172 3.75 21.22 -0.12
N ALA A 173 4.07 20.08 0.50
CA ALA A 173 4.54 19.97 1.89
C ALA A 173 5.23 18.62 2.12
N ASP A 174 5.92 18.54 3.25
CA ASP A 174 6.60 17.35 3.74
C ASP A 174 5.69 16.65 4.77
N PHE A 175 5.59 15.32 4.70
CA PHE A 175 4.80 14.51 5.63
C PHE A 175 5.18 13.04 5.57
N LEU A 176 4.81 12.31 6.62
CA LEU A 176 4.93 10.85 6.73
C LEU A 176 3.54 10.23 6.75
N ILE A 177 3.31 9.19 5.95
CA ILE A 177 2.06 8.43 5.97
C ILE A 177 2.33 6.93 6.10
N PRO A 178 1.53 6.19 6.90
CA PRO A 178 1.70 4.75 7.06
C PRO A 178 1.65 3.99 5.74
N ALA A 179 2.48 2.98 5.59
CA ALA A 179 2.49 2.11 4.40
C ALA A 179 1.14 1.39 4.21
N SER A 180 0.43 1.09 5.30
CA SER A 180 -0.94 0.56 5.30
C SER A 180 -1.90 1.48 4.55
N SER A 181 -1.84 2.78 4.86
CA SER A 181 -2.65 3.81 4.19
C SER A 181 -2.25 3.99 2.73
N VAL A 182 -0.94 3.97 2.43
CA VAL A 182 -0.43 4.05 1.05
C VAL A 182 -0.91 2.88 0.21
N LYS A 183 -0.90 1.66 0.75
CA LYS A 183 -1.39 0.45 0.08
C LYS A 183 -2.83 0.57 -0.41
N GLU A 184 -3.67 1.27 0.35
CA GLU A 184 -5.04 1.55 -0.06
C GLU A 184 -5.12 2.75 -1.01
N LEU A 185 -4.38 3.83 -0.73
CA LEU A 185 -4.37 5.07 -1.51
C LEU A 185 -4.00 4.86 -2.98
N ILE A 186 -3.00 4.01 -3.28
CA ILE A 186 -2.53 3.75 -4.65
C ILE A 186 -3.54 3.03 -5.55
N LYS A 187 -4.68 2.63 -5.02
CA LYS A 187 -5.80 2.05 -5.78
C LYS A 187 -6.70 3.13 -6.41
N TYR A 188 -6.48 4.41 -6.06
CA TYR A 188 -7.27 5.54 -6.53
C TYR A 188 -6.48 6.39 -7.52
N ASP A 189 -7.19 6.96 -8.47
CA ASP A 189 -6.66 7.94 -9.42
C ASP A 189 -6.64 9.34 -8.79
N ILE A 190 -5.75 9.55 -7.81
CA ILE A 190 -5.64 10.81 -7.10
C ILE A 190 -4.97 11.89 -7.97
N LEU A 191 -5.56 13.09 -7.98
CA LEU A 191 -5.05 14.21 -8.76
C LEU A 191 -4.62 15.41 -7.92
N GLU A 192 -5.21 15.57 -6.75
CA GLU A 192 -5.02 16.76 -5.92
C GLU A 192 -4.80 16.37 -4.47
N ILE A 193 -4.08 17.23 -3.78
CA ILE A 193 -3.76 17.11 -2.34
C ILE A 193 -4.22 18.35 -1.60
N SER A 194 -4.67 18.17 -0.39
CA SER A 194 -4.89 19.22 0.61
C SER A 194 -4.31 18.79 1.95
N LEU A 195 -3.83 19.74 2.72
CA LEU A 195 -3.15 19.49 4.00
C LEU A 195 -4.03 19.96 5.14
N GLY A 196 -4.24 19.09 6.10
CA GLY A 196 -4.79 19.38 7.42
C GLY A 196 -3.68 19.46 8.48
N GLU A 197 -4.04 19.52 9.75
CA GLU A 197 -3.09 19.56 10.86
C GLU A 197 -2.38 18.20 11.06
N ASN A 198 -3.16 17.13 11.20
CA ASN A 198 -2.67 15.75 11.40
C ASN A 198 -3.13 14.80 10.29
N TRP A 199 -3.67 15.34 9.21
CA TRP A 199 -4.23 14.59 8.11
C TRP A 199 -3.79 15.18 6.77
N VAL A 200 -3.59 14.31 5.81
CA VAL A 200 -3.41 14.68 4.40
C VAL A 200 -4.56 14.10 3.60
N HIS A 201 -5.14 14.93 2.72
CA HIS A 201 -6.30 14.59 1.93
C HIS A 201 -5.93 14.50 0.46
N PHE A 202 -6.40 13.47 -0.21
CA PHE A 202 -6.22 13.25 -1.64
C PHE A 202 -7.58 13.21 -2.33
N ARG A 203 -7.70 13.83 -3.49
CA ARG A 203 -8.96 13.88 -4.23
C ARG A 203 -8.82 13.27 -5.61
N THR A 204 -9.81 12.45 -5.99
CA THR A 204 -9.97 11.91 -7.34
C THR A 204 -10.84 12.84 -8.21
N PRO A 205 -10.83 12.70 -9.56
CA PRO A 205 -11.73 13.44 -10.47
C PRO A 205 -13.20 13.25 -10.14
N GLU A 206 -13.58 12.09 -9.62
CA GLU A 206 -14.97 11.72 -9.29
C GLU A 206 -15.43 12.27 -7.93
N GLY A 207 -14.54 12.99 -7.22
CA GLY A 207 -14.86 13.62 -5.94
C GLY A 207 -14.71 12.71 -4.73
N THR A 208 -14.10 11.51 -4.85
CA THR A 208 -13.64 10.74 -3.68
C THR A 208 -12.57 11.54 -2.97
N ILE A 209 -12.68 11.67 -1.65
CA ILE A 209 -11.65 12.21 -0.78
C ILE A 209 -11.12 11.08 0.08
N PHE A 210 -9.84 10.75 -0.11
CA PHE A 210 -9.11 9.79 0.70
C PHE A 210 -8.21 10.56 1.65
N SER A 211 -8.43 10.42 2.93
CA SER A 211 -7.67 11.12 3.98
C SER A 211 -6.82 10.11 4.73
N CYS A 212 -5.52 10.40 4.88
CA CYS A 212 -4.58 9.62 5.69
C CYS A 212 -4.16 10.42 6.90
N ARG A 213 -4.10 9.77 8.06
CA ARG A 213 -3.45 10.34 9.25
C ARG A 213 -1.95 10.43 8.99
N THR A 214 -1.34 11.57 9.29
CA THR A 214 0.11 11.75 9.20
C THR A 214 0.78 11.29 10.49
N VAL A 215 2.04 10.88 10.39
CA VAL A 215 2.85 10.48 11.55
C VAL A 215 3.89 11.56 11.83
N GLU A 216 4.00 11.97 13.07
CA GLU A 216 5.03 12.91 13.50
C GLU A 216 6.37 12.19 13.73
N GLY A 217 7.46 12.81 13.29
CA GLY A 217 8.81 12.31 13.50
C GLY A 217 9.75 12.66 12.35
N GLU A 218 11.02 12.34 12.55
CA GLU A 218 12.06 12.55 11.54
C GLU A 218 12.44 11.22 10.88
N PHE A 219 12.28 11.15 9.58
CA PHE A 219 12.80 10.04 8.79
C PHE A 219 14.32 10.14 8.72
N PRO A 220 15.07 9.04 8.90
CA PRO A 220 16.52 9.06 8.89
C PRO A 220 17.08 9.56 7.56
N ASP A 221 18.23 10.22 7.58
CA ASP A 221 18.94 10.60 6.38
C ASP A 221 19.52 9.35 5.69
N VAL A 222 18.94 9.00 4.57
CA VAL A 222 19.29 7.81 3.77
C VAL A 222 20.21 8.13 2.58
N GLU A 223 20.44 9.40 2.26
CA GLU A 223 21.15 9.84 1.06
C GLU A 223 22.54 9.19 0.92
N ARG A 224 23.29 9.12 2.03
CA ARG A 224 24.64 8.53 2.07
C ARG A 224 24.69 7.03 1.73
N PHE A 225 23.57 6.33 1.77
CA PHE A 225 23.52 4.90 1.48
C PHE A 225 23.10 4.60 0.04
N LEU A 226 22.63 5.61 -0.70
CA LEU A 226 22.10 5.46 -2.06
C LEU A 226 23.19 5.47 -3.14
N ASP A 227 24.41 5.85 -2.80
CA ASP A 227 25.52 5.74 -3.73
C ASP A 227 26.13 4.35 -3.64
N ILE A 228 26.16 3.66 -4.78
CA ILE A 228 26.70 2.31 -4.89
C ILE A 228 27.85 2.35 -5.86
N GLU A 229 29.04 2.15 -5.30
CA GLU A 229 30.24 1.79 -6.04
C GLU A 229 30.30 0.26 -6.05
N GLY A 230 30.50 -0.34 -7.19
CA GLY A 230 30.55 -1.80 -7.34
C GLY A 230 30.48 -2.23 -8.80
N ASP A 231 30.62 -3.54 -9.00
CA ASP A 231 30.60 -4.15 -10.32
C ASP A 231 29.16 -4.24 -10.85
N GLU A 232 29.01 -3.91 -12.13
CA GLU A 232 27.71 -4.05 -12.80
C GLU A 232 27.44 -5.52 -13.12
N PHE A 233 26.25 -5.98 -12.75
CA PHE A 233 25.81 -7.33 -13.00
C PHE A 233 24.38 -7.35 -13.53
N THR A 234 24.16 -8.15 -14.58
CA THR A 234 22.83 -8.39 -15.13
C THR A 234 22.40 -9.82 -14.83
N PHE A 235 21.34 -9.95 -14.08
CA PHE A 235 20.76 -11.25 -13.75
C PHE A 235 20.16 -11.95 -14.99
N PRO A 236 20.18 -13.30 -15.03
CA PRO A 236 19.53 -14.08 -16.09
C PRO A 236 18.04 -13.77 -16.22
N GLY A 237 17.51 -13.96 -17.44
CA GLY A 237 16.11 -13.65 -17.74
C GLY A 237 15.08 -14.49 -17.00
N ASP A 238 15.46 -15.71 -16.64
CA ASP A 238 14.66 -16.72 -15.92
C ASP A 238 14.85 -16.68 -14.39
N MET A 239 15.60 -15.68 -13.89
CA MET A 239 15.88 -15.51 -12.46
C MET A 239 14.60 -15.37 -11.63
N LYS A 240 13.57 -14.67 -12.13
CA LYS A 240 12.32 -14.49 -11.39
C LYS A 240 11.60 -15.80 -11.12
N GLU A 241 11.53 -16.67 -12.13
CA GLU A 241 10.92 -17.98 -11.99
C GLU A 241 11.71 -18.87 -11.04
N ALA A 242 13.06 -18.78 -11.07
CA ALA A 242 13.92 -19.48 -10.14
C ALA A 242 13.73 -18.99 -8.69
N LEU A 243 13.65 -17.66 -8.49
CA LEU A 243 13.35 -17.09 -7.18
C LEU A 243 11.98 -17.54 -6.64
N ASN A 244 10.95 -17.59 -7.47
CA ASN A 244 9.63 -18.07 -7.05
C ASN A 244 9.67 -19.54 -6.60
N ARG A 245 10.47 -20.40 -7.25
CA ARG A 245 10.71 -21.79 -6.82
C ARG A 245 11.49 -21.83 -5.52
N ALA A 246 12.58 -21.04 -5.40
CA ALA A 246 13.41 -20.95 -4.21
C ALA A 246 12.62 -20.46 -2.99
N ASN A 247 11.64 -19.58 -3.18
CA ASN A 247 10.83 -19.01 -2.09
C ASN A 247 10.06 -20.06 -1.29
N VAL A 248 9.74 -21.20 -1.89
CA VAL A 248 9.11 -22.33 -1.18
C VAL A 248 10.02 -22.86 -0.07
N PHE A 249 11.35 -22.81 -0.29
CA PHE A 249 12.36 -23.33 0.63
C PHE A 249 13.06 -22.22 1.45
N ALA A 250 12.79 -20.96 1.16
CA ALA A 250 13.34 -19.85 1.91
C ALA A 250 12.53 -19.55 3.19
N LYS A 251 11.24 -19.87 3.21
CA LYS A 251 10.34 -19.62 4.35
C LYS A 251 10.55 -20.65 5.43
N LYS A 252 10.75 -20.17 6.67
CA LYS A 252 10.80 -21.01 7.88
C LYS A 252 9.48 -20.87 8.63
N GLU A 253 8.80 -21.97 8.90
CA GLU A 253 7.55 -21.95 9.66
C GLU A 253 7.77 -21.70 11.16
N THR A 254 8.94 -22.11 11.68
CA THR A 254 9.28 -22.02 13.10
C THR A 254 9.77 -20.65 13.54
N ASP A 255 10.16 -19.78 12.61
CA ASP A 255 10.69 -18.45 12.92
C ASP A 255 10.11 -17.38 11.97
N VAL A 256 8.95 -16.87 12.35
CA VAL A 256 8.23 -15.81 11.59
C VAL A 256 8.96 -14.46 11.67
N SER A 257 9.94 -14.31 12.56
CA SER A 257 10.70 -13.07 12.75
C SER A 257 11.88 -12.91 11.80
N THR A 258 12.34 -13.98 11.18
CA THR A 258 13.46 -13.94 10.22
C THR A 258 12.99 -13.67 8.80
N ILE A 259 13.69 -12.75 8.14
CA ILE A 259 13.47 -12.47 6.72
C ILE A 259 13.86 -13.72 5.91
N PRO A 260 12.95 -14.30 5.10
CA PRO A 260 13.29 -15.41 4.21
C PRO A 260 14.43 -15.03 3.28
N THR A 261 15.54 -15.77 3.30
CA THR A 261 16.75 -15.46 2.52
C THR A 261 17.03 -16.52 1.47
N VAL A 262 17.70 -16.09 0.42
CA VAL A 262 18.28 -16.92 -0.62
C VAL A 262 19.75 -16.59 -0.77
N LYS A 263 20.56 -17.63 -0.98
CA LYS A 263 21.97 -17.49 -1.31
C LYS A 263 22.14 -17.45 -2.82
N VAL A 264 22.88 -16.46 -3.29
CA VAL A 264 23.26 -16.25 -4.69
C VAL A 264 24.77 -16.40 -4.79
N LYS A 265 25.24 -17.36 -5.60
CA LYS A 265 26.66 -17.54 -5.89
C LYS A 265 26.88 -17.48 -7.40
N VAL A 266 27.79 -16.62 -7.82
CA VAL A 266 28.18 -16.52 -9.24
C VAL A 266 29.63 -16.95 -9.38
N LYS A 267 29.89 -17.88 -10.32
CA LYS A 267 31.22 -18.37 -10.65
C LYS A 267 31.24 -19.02 -12.04
N ASN A 268 32.28 -18.75 -12.81
CA ASN A 268 32.54 -19.39 -14.13
C ASN A 268 31.36 -19.27 -15.13
N GLY A 269 30.62 -18.16 -15.10
CA GLY A 269 29.49 -17.93 -15.99
C GLY A 269 28.19 -18.64 -15.56
N GLU A 270 28.13 -19.19 -14.38
CA GLU A 270 26.93 -19.75 -13.77
C GLU A 270 26.53 -18.97 -12.52
N LEU A 271 25.22 -18.76 -12.36
CA LEU A 271 24.59 -18.30 -11.13
C LEU A 271 23.93 -19.49 -10.46
N ILE A 272 24.31 -19.77 -9.22
CA ILE A 272 23.75 -20.84 -8.39
C ILE A 272 22.88 -20.17 -7.33
N LEU A 273 21.59 -20.51 -7.35
CA LEU A 273 20.59 -20.03 -6.39
C LEU A 273 20.28 -21.16 -5.43
N THR A 274 20.45 -20.92 -4.12
CA THR A 274 20.14 -21.93 -3.09
C THR A 274 19.27 -21.36 -1.99
N ALA A 275 18.33 -22.18 -1.51
CA ALA A 275 17.49 -21.89 -0.36
C ALA A 275 17.28 -23.16 0.48
N GLN A 276 17.05 -23.01 1.78
CA GLN A 276 16.88 -24.16 2.69
C GLN A 276 16.00 -23.78 3.87
N ASN A 277 15.14 -24.70 4.27
CA ASN A 277 14.37 -24.65 5.52
C ASN A 277 14.42 -26.01 6.22
N GLU A 278 13.61 -26.18 7.26
CA GLU A 278 13.52 -27.42 8.06
C GLU A 278 12.96 -28.63 7.29
N TYR A 279 12.29 -28.39 6.13
CA TYR A 279 11.66 -29.45 5.33
C TYR A 279 12.47 -29.87 4.12
N GLY A 280 13.47 -29.05 3.71
CA GLY A 280 14.28 -29.38 2.53
C GLY A 280 15.13 -28.23 2.01
N TRP A 281 15.72 -28.47 0.86
CA TRP A 281 16.60 -27.54 0.19
C TRP A 281 16.28 -27.45 -1.30
N PHE A 282 16.71 -26.34 -1.89
CA PHE A 282 16.58 -26.04 -3.31
C PHE A 282 17.90 -25.54 -3.84
N GLU A 283 18.32 -26.02 -5.02
CA GLU A 283 19.43 -25.50 -5.82
C GLU A 283 19.01 -25.41 -7.27
N GLU A 284 19.24 -24.27 -7.89
CA GLU A 284 19.07 -24.08 -9.33
C GLU A 284 20.26 -23.33 -9.92
N ARG A 285 20.69 -23.77 -11.13
CA ARG A 285 21.81 -23.17 -11.87
C ARG A 285 21.30 -22.48 -13.11
N LEU A 286 21.64 -21.20 -13.25
CA LEU A 286 21.28 -20.36 -14.35
C LEU A 286 22.55 -19.91 -15.08
N LYS A 287 22.49 -19.84 -16.41
CA LYS A 287 23.61 -19.30 -17.19
C LYS A 287 23.62 -17.79 -17.13
N THR A 288 24.78 -17.18 -16.87
CA THR A 288 24.97 -15.73 -16.89
C THR A 288 25.92 -15.34 -18.01
N GLY A 289 25.76 -14.13 -18.56
CA GLY A 289 26.68 -13.55 -19.52
C GLY A 289 28.06 -13.15 -18.95
N HIS A 290 28.17 -13.11 -17.61
CA HIS A 290 29.32 -12.61 -16.88
C HIS A 290 30.29 -13.77 -16.51
N LYS A 291 31.19 -14.15 -17.43
CA LYS A 291 32.10 -15.29 -17.24
C LYS A 291 33.13 -15.05 -16.14
N ASP A 292 33.56 -13.82 -15.95
CA ASP A 292 34.60 -13.44 -14.99
C ASP A 292 34.07 -12.99 -13.65
N ALA A 293 32.73 -12.84 -13.49
CA ALA A 293 32.14 -12.47 -12.24
C ALA A 293 32.27 -13.60 -11.21
N LYS A 294 32.67 -13.22 -9.98
CA LYS A 294 32.83 -14.14 -8.86
C LYS A 294 32.41 -13.44 -7.59
N PHE A 295 31.27 -13.83 -7.05
CA PHE A 295 30.75 -13.34 -5.77
C PHE A 295 29.77 -14.33 -5.15
N SER A 296 29.56 -14.21 -3.84
CA SER A 296 28.57 -14.97 -3.09
C SER A 296 27.96 -14.08 -2.02
N PHE A 297 26.63 -14.07 -1.94
CA PHE A 297 25.92 -13.33 -0.89
C PHE A 297 24.58 -13.96 -0.58
N SER A 298 24.05 -13.67 0.61
CA SER A 298 22.69 -13.96 1.01
C SER A 298 21.85 -12.69 1.07
N ILE A 299 20.60 -12.76 0.61
CA ILE A 299 19.69 -11.62 0.49
C ILE A 299 18.25 -12.04 0.77
N GLY A 300 17.43 -11.12 1.30
CA GLY A 300 15.99 -11.33 1.43
C GLY A 300 15.34 -11.62 0.07
N ILE A 301 14.74 -12.79 -0.08
CA ILE A 301 14.25 -13.26 -1.38
C ILE A 301 13.11 -12.40 -1.93
N GLU A 302 12.23 -11.89 -1.06
CA GLU A 302 11.08 -11.05 -1.45
C GLU A 302 11.53 -9.69 -2.02
N PHE A 303 12.69 -9.17 -1.57
CA PHE A 303 13.28 -7.94 -2.10
C PHE A 303 13.64 -8.12 -3.58
N LEU A 304 14.28 -9.25 -3.92
CA LEU A 304 14.65 -9.54 -5.31
C LEU A 304 13.40 -9.77 -6.17
N ILE A 305 12.46 -10.59 -5.74
CA ILE A 305 11.24 -10.90 -6.51
C ILE A 305 10.52 -9.62 -6.92
N SER A 306 10.38 -8.66 -6.00
CA SER A 306 9.68 -7.39 -6.26
C SER A 306 10.36 -6.50 -7.30
N LEU A 307 11.69 -6.63 -7.46
CA LEU A 307 12.49 -5.81 -8.37
C LEU A 307 12.58 -6.37 -9.78
N PHE A 308 12.53 -7.70 -9.94
CA PHE A 308 12.74 -8.35 -11.25
C PHE A 308 11.65 -8.05 -12.29
N ASP A 309 10.50 -7.52 -11.88
CA ASP A 309 9.51 -6.99 -12.82
C ASP A 309 9.93 -5.68 -13.47
N ARG A 310 10.96 -5.01 -12.93
CA ARG A 310 11.36 -3.66 -13.35
C ARG A 310 12.77 -3.60 -13.94
N LEU A 311 13.74 -4.21 -13.24
CA LEU A 311 15.14 -4.18 -13.65
C LEU A 311 15.83 -5.50 -13.39
N LYS A 312 16.74 -5.85 -14.31
CA LYS A 312 17.61 -7.03 -14.21
C LYS A 312 19.08 -6.67 -13.96
N THR A 313 19.45 -5.40 -14.12
CA THR A 313 20.82 -4.92 -13.96
C THR A 313 20.94 -4.18 -12.64
N CYS A 314 22.00 -4.46 -11.92
CA CYS A 314 22.34 -3.87 -10.62
C CYS A 314 23.82 -3.59 -10.52
N LYS A 315 24.22 -2.86 -9.47
CA LYS A 315 25.61 -2.78 -9.01
C LYS A 315 25.73 -3.57 -7.71
N ILE A 316 26.82 -4.34 -7.59
CA ILE A 316 27.09 -5.18 -6.43
C ILE A 316 28.40 -4.73 -5.77
N SER A 317 28.35 -4.52 -4.48
CA SER A 317 29.54 -4.31 -3.62
C SER A 317 29.53 -5.33 -2.48
N ASP A 318 30.52 -5.31 -1.60
CA ASP A 318 30.71 -6.32 -0.55
C ASP A 318 29.50 -6.49 0.38
N ASN A 319 28.75 -5.44 0.66
CA ASN A 319 27.67 -5.45 1.66
C ASN A 319 26.32 -4.92 1.15
N LYS A 320 26.21 -4.55 -0.12
CA LYS A 320 24.96 -4.03 -0.69
C LYS A 320 24.85 -4.27 -2.18
N ILE A 321 23.62 -4.42 -2.62
CA ILE A 321 23.23 -4.47 -4.02
C ILE A 321 22.33 -3.27 -4.32
N GLY A 322 22.52 -2.60 -5.45
CA GLY A 322 21.76 -1.44 -5.83
C GLY A 322 21.22 -1.51 -7.22
N PHE A 323 19.99 -1.05 -7.33
CA PHE A 323 19.25 -0.91 -8.57
C PHE A 323 18.93 0.57 -8.78
N ALA A 324 18.98 1.02 -10.02
CA ALA A 324 18.62 2.39 -10.36
C ALA A 324 17.81 2.43 -11.66
N GLY A 325 16.72 3.18 -11.63
CA GLY A 325 15.98 3.63 -12.81
C GLY A 325 16.20 5.13 -13.02
N ASP A 326 15.48 5.72 -13.99
CA ASP A 326 15.66 7.13 -14.34
C ASP A 326 15.35 8.08 -13.16
N SER A 327 14.36 7.74 -12.33
CA SER A 327 13.87 8.61 -11.25
C SER A 327 14.01 7.97 -9.87
N TRP A 328 14.59 6.78 -9.73
CA TRP A 328 14.65 6.09 -8.46
C TRP A 328 15.93 5.28 -8.26
N LYS A 329 16.27 5.09 -7.01
CA LYS A 329 17.35 4.20 -6.55
C LYS A 329 16.80 3.28 -5.48
N HIS A 330 17.19 2.01 -5.50
CA HIS A 330 16.87 1.02 -4.48
C HIS A 330 18.12 0.29 -4.07
N VAL A 331 18.45 0.34 -2.80
CA VAL A 331 19.62 -0.31 -2.21
C VAL A 331 19.16 -1.33 -1.20
N ILE A 332 19.74 -2.53 -1.26
CA ILE A 332 19.43 -3.63 -0.36
C ILE A 332 20.73 -4.11 0.26
N ALA A 333 20.73 -4.29 1.58
CA ALA A 333 21.83 -4.91 2.30
C ALA A 333 21.94 -6.40 1.92
N ILE A 334 23.17 -6.85 1.69
CA ILE A 334 23.48 -8.25 1.46
C ILE A 334 24.47 -8.74 2.53
N MET A 335 24.43 -10.00 2.84
CA MET A 335 25.42 -10.66 3.69
C MET A 335 26.43 -11.35 2.78
N SER A 336 27.64 -10.77 2.65
CA SER A 336 28.73 -11.44 1.96
C SER A 336 29.08 -12.73 2.71
N GLU A 337 29.32 -13.78 1.97
CA GLU A 337 29.82 -15.04 2.52
C GLU A 337 31.25 -15.19 2.06
N ASP A 338 32.17 -15.35 3.02
CA ASP A 338 33.56 -15.66 2.71
C ASP A 338 33.62 -16.97 1.92
N GLU A 339 34.55 -17.02 0.95
CA GLU A 339 34.77 -18.22 0.16
C GLU A 339 35.37 -19.30 1.06
N GLU A 340 34.59 -20.36 1.38
CA GLU A 340 35.13 -21.66 1.75
C GLU A 340 35.49 -22.46 0.50
#